data_c885aa9c2ed3979d393a0af741c438b6
#
_entry.id   c885aa9c2ed3979d393a0af741c438b6
#
_cell.length_a   1.000
_cell.length_b   1.000
_cell.length_c   1.000
_cell.angle_alpha   90.00
_cell.angle_beta   90.00
_cell.angle_gamma   90.00
#
_symmetry.space_group_name_H-M   'P 1'
#
loop_
_entity.id
_entity.type
_entity.pdbx_description
1 polymer ?
#
loop_
_entity_poly.entity_id
_entity_poly.type
_entity_poly.pdbx_seq_one_letter_code
_entity_poly.pdbx_strand_id
1 'polypeptide(L)'
;MEELARAGGVRVDTVRFYQGRGLLTAPRKQGRVAIYDDQHLARLRRIRDLQQQGFKLEQIQVVLAEADPGEGETLLSALLEKTVGERTLSGEELAAETGLPAGMIRAAVEAGLLRPLHVDGQERYSEADVEMARAGLALLDSGFPLQTLLEVAAGHAQQVHEVCDRGIDLFDDHVRKAGPAAGDDRAIARTFETLLPLVTRLVALHFQRTLVTRALGRLEGKEDSAALQAALHATEAAHLEVDVSWR
;
A
#
# COMPACT_ATOMS: atom_id res chain seq x y z
N MET A 1 32.23 -7.64 9.79
CA MET A 1 31.50 -7.39 8.53
C MET A 1 30.94 -8.69 7.93
N GLU A 2 31.74 -9.74 7.81
CA GLU A 2 31.27 -11.04 7.29
C GLU A 2 30.16 -11.66 8.16
N GLU A 3 30.26 -11.55 9.48
CA GLU A 3 29.24 -12.01 10.42
C GLU A 3 27.94 -11.23 10.26
N LEU A 4 28.02 -9.89 10.14
CA LEU A 4 26.87 -9.04 9.89
C LEU A 4 26.20 -9.39 8.55
N ALA A 5 26.98 -9.56 7.49
CA ALA A 5 26.51 -9.94 6.16
C ALA A 5 25.79 -11.29 6.19
N ARG A 6 26.36 -12.28 6.90
CA ARG A 6 25.78 -13.60 7.08
C ARG A 6 24.47 -13.53 7.88
N ALA A 7 24.47 -12.84 9.02
CA ALA A 7 23.29 -12.68 9.88
C ALA A 7 22.16 -11.89 9.21
N GLY A 8 22.52 -10.94 8.34
CA GLY A 8 21.59 -10.15 7.53
C GLY A 8 21.19 -10.81 6.21
N GLY A 9 21.75 -11.97 5.84
CA GLY A 9 21.45 -12.68 4.60
C GLY A 9 21.83 -11.92 3.33
N VAL A 10 22.91 -11.13 3.37
CA VAL A 10 23.44 -10.35 2.23
C VAL A 10 24.91 -10.66 1.98
N ARG A 11 25.45 -10.21 0.83
CA ARG A 11 26.89 -10.29 0.56
C ARG A 11 27.65 -9.16 1.27
N VAL A 12 28.91 -9.38 1.57
CA VAL A 12 29.79 -8.38 2.21
C VAL A 12 29.85 -7.09 1.38
N ASP A 13 29.85 -7.21 0.06
CA ASP A 13 29.86 -6.05 -0.84
C ASP A 13 28.58 -5.23 -0.75
N THR A 14 27.45 -5.86 -0.47
CA THR A 14 26.17 -5.18 -0.20
C THR A 14 26.25 -4.36 1.08
N VAL A 15 26.88 -4.89 2.14
CA VAL A 15 27.11 -4.14 3.39
C VAL A 15 27.97 -2.91 3.12
N ARG A 16 29.07 -3.07 2.36
CA ARG A 16 29.93 -1.94 1.96
C ARG A 16 29.18 -0.91 1.13
N PHE A 17 28.39 -1.37 0.20
CA PHE A 17 27.57 -0.51 -0.66
C PHE A 17 26.57 0.32 0.17
N TYR A 18 25.89 -0.29 1.12
CA TYR A 18 24.96 0.42 2.01
C TYR A 18 25.69 1.42 2.92
N GLN A 19 26.87 1.09 3.42
CA GLN A 19 27.70 2.04 4.16
C GLN A 19 28.17 3.21 3.30
N GLY A 20 28.61 2.95 2.07
CA GLY A 20 29.02 3.99 1.13
C GLY A 20 27.90 4.94 0.73
N ARG A 21 26.65 4.46 0.80
CA ARG A 21 25.44 5.23 0.54
C ARG A 21 24.84 5.87 1.80
N GLY A 22 25.44 5.70 2.98
CA GLY A 22 24.89 6.22 4.25
C GLY A 22 23.65 5.51 4.76
N LEU A 23 23.26 4.39 4.11
CA LEU A 23 22.12 3.57 4.53
C LEU A 23 22.41 2.79 5.82
N LEU A 24 23.68 2.41 6.02
CA LEU A 24 24.13 1.72 7.20
C LEU A 24 25.18 2.57 7.93
N THR A 25 25.03 2.72 9.24
CA THR A 25 25.93 3.49 10.09
C THR A 25 27.37 2.92 10.07
N ALA A 26 28.33 3.77 10.36
CA ALA A 26 29.72 3.31 10.43
C ALA A 26 29.93 2.43 11.67
N PRO A 27 30.68 1.31 11.56
CA PRO A 27 30.97 0.46 12.71
C PRO A 27 31.86 1.17 13.73
N ARG A 28 31.74 0.77 14.98
CA ARG A 28 32.71 1.18 15.99
C ARG A 28 34.10 0.58 15.69
N LYS A 29 35.12 1.38 15.85
CA LYS A 29 36.51 0.90 15.69
C LYS A 29 37.08 0.53 17.06
N GLN A 30 37.54 -0.72 17.19
CA GLN A 30 38.34 -1.16 18.34
C GLN A 30 39.73 -1.54 17.79
N GLY A 31 40.65 -0.60 17.86
CA GLY A 31 41.94 -0.71 17.20
C GLY A 31 41.80 -0.74 15.67
N ARG A 32 42.20 -1.83 15.03
CA ARG A 32 42.10 -2.03 13.58
C ARG A 32 40.82 -2.84 13.18
N VAL A 33 40.02 -3.26 14.16
CA VAL A 33 38.84 -4.11 13.92
C VAL A 33 37.62 -3.26 13.90
N ALA A 34 36.77 -3.48 12.88
CA ALA A 34 35.43 -2.88 12.78
C ALA A 34 34.41 -3.76 13.51
N ILE A 35 33.78 -3.22 14.54
CA ILE A 35 32.76 -3.91 15.35
C ILE A 35 31.39 -3.44 14.92
N TYR A 36 30.55 -4.40 14.57
CA TYR A 36 29.14 -4.23 14.28
C TYR A 36 28.32 -4.78 15.44
N ASP A 37 27.28 -4.09 15.83
CA ASP A 37 26.34 -4.46 16.89
C ASP A 37 24.97 -4.85 16.37
N ASP A 38 24.05 -5.17 17.28
CA ASP A 38 22.69 -5.57 16.94
C ASP A 38 21.90 -4.48 16.22
N GLN A 39 22.22 -3.19 16.45
CA GLN A 39 21.60 -2.07 15.75
C GLN A 39 21.98 -2.08 14.26
N HIS A 40 23.21 -2.42 13.91
CA HIS A 40 23.61 -2.58 12.52
C HIS A 40 22.87 -3.74 11.84
N LEU A 41 22.63 -4.84 12.57
CA LEU A 41 21.89 -5.99 12.05
C LEU A 41 20.41 -5.65 11.85
N ALA A 42 19.78 -5.00 12.81
CA ALA A 42 18.40 -4.54 12.73
C ALA A 42 18.21 -3.58 11.55
N ARG A 43 19.10 -2.58 11.40
CA ARG A 43 19.06 -1.62 10.29
C ARG A 43 19.28 -2.31 8.93
N LEU A 44 20.16 -3.31 8.84
CA LEU A 44 20.39 -4.07 7.62
C LEU A 44 19.15 -4.88 7.21
N ARG A 45 18.48 -5.51 8.16
CA ARG A 45 17.21 -6.21 7.95
C ARG A 45 16.15 -5.25 7.47
N ARG A 46 16.03 -4.09 8.12
CA ARG A 46 15.07 -3.05 7.76
C ARG A 46 15.26 -2.52 6.34
N ILE A 47 16.51 -2.29 5.89
CA ILE A 47 16.81 -1.91 4.50
C ILE A 47 16.26 -2.96 3.52
N ARG A 48 16.47 -4.24 3.83
CA ARG A 48 15.99 -5.33 2.98
C ARG A 48 14.47 -5.41 2.92
N ASP A 49 13.83 -5.28 4.06
CA ASP A 49 12.36 -5.32 4.14
C ASP A 49 11.74 -4.19 3.33
N LEU A 50 12.27 -2.98 3.43
CA LEU A 50 11.84 -1.84 2.62
C LEU A 50 12.09 -2.06 1.12
N GLN A 51 13.23 -2.67 0.74
CA GLN A 51 13.48 -3.04 -0.66
C GLN A 51 12.51 -4.10 -1.18
N GLN A 52 12.19 -5.10 -0.36
CA GLN A 52 11.19 -6.12 -0.70
C GLN A 52 9.79 -5.52 -0.85
N GLN A 53 9.48 -4.47 -0.10
CA GLN A 53 8.26 -3.67 -0.22
C GLN A 53 8.26 -2.74 -1.46
N GLY A 54 9.34 -2.75 -2.26
CA GLY A 54 9.45 -2.00 -3.50
C GLY A 54 10.02 -0.59 -3.36
N PHE A 55 10.49 -0.19 -2.17
CA PHE A 55 11.16 1.11 -2.00
C PHE A 55 12.51 1.15 -2.70
N LYS A 56 12.78 2.24 -3.43
CA LYS A 56 14.09 2.52 -4.00
C LYS A 56 15.09 2.92 -2.91
N LEU A 57 16.37 2.67 -3.13
CA LEU A 57 17.42 2.96 -2.13
C LEU A 57 17.45 4.43 -1.70
N GLU A 58 17.14 5.36 -2.59
CA GLU A 58 17.05 6.78 -2.30
C GLU A 58 15.89 7.08 -1.31
N GLN A 59 14.76 6.43 -1.47
CA GLN A 59 13.62 6.54 -0.57
C GLN A 59 13.93 5.92 0.79
N ILE A 60 14.58 4.75 0.79
CA ILE A 60 15.05 4.08 2.01
C ILE A 60 16.06 4.95 2.76
N GLN A 61 16.94 5.65 2.03
CA GLN A 61 17.91 6.56 2.64
C GLN A 61 17.25 7.71 3.36
N VAL A 62 16.19 8.30 2.79
CA VAL A 62 15.38 9.36 3.43
C VAL A 62 14.70 8.82 4.68
N VAL A 63 14.00 7.69 4.58
CA VAL A 63 13.32 7.03 5.70
C VAL A 63 14.28 6.68 6.85
N LEU A 64 15.52 6.29 6.54
CA LEU A 64 16.52 5.91 7.53
C LEU A 64 17.42 7.07 8.00
N ALA A 65 17.48 8.19 7.29
CA ALA A 65 18.28 9.36 7.67
C ALA A 65 17.51 10.30 8.63
N GLU A 66 16.19 10.27 8.57
CA GLU A 66 15.30 11.02 9.46
C GLU A 66 15.02 10.29 10.79
N ALA A 67 15.49 9.06 10.93
CA ALA A 67 15.35 8.25 12.12
C ALA A 67 16.59 8.37 13.01
N ASP A 68 16.57 9.24 13.99
CA ASP A 68 17.17 8.88 15.29
C ASP A 68 16.48 7.58 15.75
N PRO A 69 17.18 6.52 16.26
CA PRO A 69 16.67 5.14 16.33
C PRO A 69 15.40 4.90 17.16
N GLY A 70 14.64 5.92 17.49
CA GLY A 70 13.40 5.85 18.29
C GLY A 70 12.16 6.48 17.67
N GLU A 71 12.24 7.45 16.75
CA GLU A 71 11.06 8.23 16.34
C GLU A 71 10.56 7.91 14.91
N GLY A 72 11.42 7.71 13.92
CA GLY A 72 10.99 7.37 12.56
C GLY A 72 10.49 5.92 12.40
N GLU A 73 10.99 5.01 13.25
CA GLU A 73 10.48 3.63 13.31
C GLU A 73 9.04 3.62 13.85
N THR A 74 8.72 4.53 14.75
CA THR A 74 7.39 4.68 15.33
C THR A 74 6.38 5.21 14.30
N LEU A 75 6.76 6.16 13.42
CA LEU A 75 5.85 6.71 12.41
C LEU A 75 5.55 5.71 11.30
N LEU A 76 6.58 5.08 10.74
CA LEU A 76 6.39 4.10 9.67
C LEU A 76 5.72 2.82 10.19
N SER A 77 6.08 2.35 11.40
CA SER A 77 5.42 1.23 12.06
C SER A 77 3.96 1.56 12.38
N ALA A 78 3.67 2.75 12.90
CA ALA A 78 2.30 3.19 13.16
C ALA A 78 1.47 3.34 11.87
N LEU A 79 2.07 3.82 10.78
CA LEU A 79 1.40 3.90 9.48
C LEU A 79 1.19 2.51 8.87
N LEU A 80 2.16 1.60 9.00
CA LEU A 80 2.02 0.21 8.55
C LEU A 80 0.99 -0.54 9.39
N GLU A 81 1.05 -0.45 10.72
CA GLU A 81 0.08 -1.08 11.62
C GLU A 81 -1.35 -0.58 11.34
N LYS A 82 -1.54 0.70 11.12
CA LYS A 82 -2.85 1.27 10.78
C LYS A 82 -3.32 0.93 9.36
N THR A 83 -2.41 0.80 8.41
CA THR A 83 -2.76 0.46 7.01
C THR A 83 -3.03 -1.03 6.85
N VAL A 84 -2.36 -1.87 7.66
CA VAL A 84 -2.43 -3.34 7.58
C VAL A 84 -3.51 -3.90 8.50
N GLY A 85 -3.87 -3.18 9.58
CA GLY A 85 -4.69 -3.69 10.67
C GLY A 85 -3.89 -4.64 11.58
N GLU A 86 -4.49 -5.02 12.70
CA GLU A 86 -3.85 -5.93 13.66
C GLU A 86 -3.76 -7.39 13.16
N ARG A 87 -4.57 -7.74 12.13
CA ARG A 87 -4.67 -9.09 11.60
C ARG A 87 -4.15 -9.15 10.17
N THR A 88 -3.19 -10.06 9.94
CA THR A 88 -2.73 -10.41 8.59
C THR A 88 -2.93 -11.90 8.34
N LEU A 89 -3.25 -12.27 7.10
CA LEU A 89 -3.54 -13.63 6.67
C LEU A 89 -2.47 -14.13 5.69
N SER A 90 -2.19 -15.42 5.72
CA SER A 90 -1.47 -16.09 4.62
C SER A 90 -2.38 -16.23 3.39
N GLY A 91 -1.81 -16.57 2.24
CA GLY A 91 -2.61 -16.85 1.05
C GLY A 91 -3.58 -18.02 1.22
N GLU A 92 -3.22 -19.04 2.04
CA GLU A 92 -4.10 -20.16 2.37
C GLU A 92 -5.26 -19.74 3.28
N GLU A 93 -4.98 -18.92 4.28
CA GLU A 93 -6.00 -18.35 5.18
C GLU A 93 -6.95 -17.43 4.41
N LEU A 94 -6.44 -16.58 3.50
CA LEU A 94 -7.24 -15.74 2.61
C LEU A 94 -8.16 -16.59 1.72
N ALA A 95 -7.63 -17.65 1.11
CA ALA A 95 -8.42 -18.59 0.31
C ALA A 95 -9.53 -19.26 1.12
N ALA A 96 -9.22 -19.73 2.32
CA ALA A 96 -10.17 -20.38 3.22
C ALA A 96 -11.28 -19.42 3.68
N GLU A 97 -10.93 -18.16 4.00
CA GLU A 97 -11.87 -17.18 4.51
C GLU A 97 -12.77 -16.58 3.44
N THR A 98 -12.27 -16.40 2.22
CA THR A 98 -13.01 -15.79 1.11
C THR A 98 -13.68 -16.82 0.19
N GLY A 99 -13.21 -18.07 0.18
CA GLY A 99 -13.58 -19.06 -0.80
C GLY A 99 -12.89 -18.88 -2.17
N LEU A 100 -11.98 -17.93 -2.30
CA LEU A 100 -11.29 -17.65 -3.54
C LEU A 100 -10.22 -18.75 -3.81
N PRO A 101 -10.23 -19.43 -4.96
CA PRO A 101 -9.17 -20.36 -5.31
C PRO A 101 -7.79 -19.70 -5.35
N ALA A 102 -6.74 -20.38 -4.90
CA ALA A 102 -5.37 -19.85 -4.89
C ALA A 102 -4.89 -19.31 -6.25
N GLY A 103 -5.35 -19.92 -7.35
CA GLY A 103 -5.07 -19.43 -8.71
C GLY A 103 -5.66 -18.06 -9.00
N MET A 104 -6.84 -17.76 -8.44
CA MET A 104 -7.49 -16.45 -8.59
C MET A 104 -6.84 -15.38 -7.70
N ILE A 105 -6.42 -15.75 -6.50
CA ILE A 105 -5.62 -14.86 -5.63
C ILE A 105 -4.35 -14.43 -6.38
N ARG A 106 -3.64 -15.39 -6.98
CA ARG A 106 -2.44 -15.10 -7.77
C ARG A 106 -2.72 -14.19 -8.96
N ALA A 107 -3.80 -14.45 -9.71
CA ALA A 107 -4.22 -13.61 -10.82
C ALA A 107 -4.58 -12.17 -10.35
N ALA A 108 -5.20 -12.01 -9.19
CA ALA A 108 -5.50 -10.71 -8.59
C ALA A 108 -4.23 -9.96 -8.15
N VAL A 109 -3.21 -10.68 -7.65
CA VAL A 109 -1.90 -10.11 -7.34
C VAL A 109 -1.17 -9.67 -8.62
N GLU A 110 -1.17 -10.51 -9.65
CA GLU A 110 -0.58 -10.18 -10.97
C GLU A 110 -1.28 -8.98 -11.63
N ALA A 111 -2.59 -8.85 -11.45
CA ALA A 111 -3.36 -7.69 -11.91
C ALA A 111 -3.16 -6.43 -11.05
N GLY A 112 -2.45 -6.53 -9.93
CA GLY A 112 -2.18 -5.41 -9.02
C GLY A 112 -3.35 -5.01 -8.11
N LEU A 113 -4.41 -5.83 -8.06
CA LEU A 113 -5.55 -5.62 -7.16
C LEU A 113 -5.23 -5.98 -5.72
N LEU A 114 -4.55 -7.10 -5.51
CA LEU A 114 -4.06 -7.52 -4.21
C LEU A 114 -2.56 -7.26 -4.13
N ARG A 115 -2.10 -6.77 -2.99
CA ARG A 115 -0.68 -6.51 -2.74
C ARG A 115 -0.26 -7.15 -1.43
N PRO A 116 0.25 -8.38 -1.47
CA PRO A 116 0.72 -9.03 -0.27
C PRO A 116 1.87 -8.23 0.37
N LEU A 117 1.81 -8.11 1.67
CA LEU A 117 2.87 -7.57 2.51
C LEU A 117 3.88 -8.67 2.77
N HIS A 118 5.15 -8.31 2.86
CA HIS A 118 6.19 -9.25 3.23
C HIS A 118 6.53 -9.06 4.71
N VAL A 119 6.01 -9.94 5.55
CA VAL A 119 6.27 -9.96 6.99
C VAL A 119 7.08 -11.21 7.31
N ASP A 120 8.26 -11.05 7.89
CA ASP A 120 9.19 -12.15 8.23
C ASP A 120 9.52 -13.09 7.04
N GLY A 121 9.57 -12.53 5.83
CA GLY A 121 9.85 -13.27 4.59
C GLY A 121 8.66 -14.08 4.04
N GLN A 122 7.47 -13.92 4.61
CA GLN A 122 6.23 -14.54 4.15
C GLN A 122 5.28 -13.49 3.56
N GLU A 123 4.55 -13.87 2.52
CA GLU A 123 3.46 -13.06 1.98
C GLU A 123 2.27 -13.08 2.94
N ARG A 124 1.82 -11.87 3.31
CA ARG A 124 0.68 -11.67 4.20
C ARG A 124 -0.31 -10.70 3.56
N TYR A 125 -1.58 -10.95 3.77
CA TYR A 125 -2.69 -10.16 3.26
C TYR A 125 -3.41 -9.45 4.39
N SER A 126 -3.84 -8.22 4.15
CA SER A 126 -4.58 -7.40 5.11
C SER A 126 -6.08 -7.72 5.11
N GLU A 127 -6.81 -7.19 6.09
CA GLU A 127 -8.28 -7.24 6.08
C GLU A 127 -8.88 -6.54 4.86
N ALA A 128 -8.25 -5.46 4.37
CA ALA A 128 -8.66 -4.79 3.14
C ALA A 128 -8.56 -5.70 1.91
N ASP A 129 -7.53 -6.57 1.86
CA ASP A 129 -7.42 -7.57 0.79
C ASP A 129 -8.53 -8.61 0.87
N VAL A 130 -8.98 -9.00 2.08
CA VAL A 130 -10.14 -9.88 2.28
C VAL A 130 -11.41 -9.24 1.72
N GLU A 131 -11.66 -7.97 2.03
CA GLU A 131 -12.82 -7.24 1.54
C GLU A 131 -12.79 -7.08 0.01
N MET A 132 -11.65 -6.75 -0.57
CA MET A 132 -11.47 -6.67 -2.02
C MET A 132 -11.70 -8.04 -2.68
N ALA A 133 -11.18 -9.11 -2.09
CA ALA A 133 -11.37 -10.47 -2.59
C ALA A 133 -12.86 -10.88 -2.58
N ARG A 134 -13.58 -10.58 -1.49
CA ARG A 134 -15.04 -10.82 -1.39
C ARG A 134 -15.82 -10.03 -2.43
N ALA A 135 -15.49 -8.75 -2.62
CA ALA A 135 -16.14 -7.92 -3.63
C ALA A 135 -15.89 -8.46 -5.05
N GLY A 136 -14.65 -8.88 -5.35
CA GLY A 136 -14.30 -9.51 -6.62
C GLY A 136 -15.08 -10.80 -6.87
N LEU A 137 -15.21 -11.66 -5.85
CA LEU A 137 -15.99 -12.90 -5.93
C LEU A 137 -17.48 -12.61 -6.21
N ALA A 138 -18.07 -11.64 -5.52
CA ALA A 138 -19.47 -11.23 -5.74
C ALA A 138 -19.72 -10.73 -7.18
N LEU A 139 -18.75 -10.06 -7.79
CA LEU A 139 -18.83 -9.67 -9.21
C LEU A 139 -18.80 -10.89 -10.13
N LEU A 140 -17.97 -11.89 -9.86
CA LEU A 140 -17.93 -13.14 -10.62
C LEU A 140 -19.23 -13.92 -10.49
N ASP A 141 -19.76 -14.03 -9.28
CA ASP A 141 -21.06 -14.68 -9.01
C ASP A 141 -22.23 -13.98 -9.73
N SER A 142 -22.10 -12.66 -9.96
CA SER A 142 -23.04 -11.89 -10.77
C SER A 142 -22.92 -12.12 -12.29
N GLY A 143 -22.01 -13.00 -12.72
CA GLY A 143 -21.84 -13.42 -14.12
C GLY A 143 -20.82 -12.62 -14.93
N PHE A 144 -20.03 -11.77 -14.30
CA PHE A 144 -18.95 -11.07 -15.01
C PHE A 144 -17.82 -12.06 -15.39
N PRO A 145 -17.31 -12.02 -16.65
CA PRO A 145 -16.22 -12.88 -17.07
C PRO A 145 -14.92 -12.53 -16.34
N LEU A 146 -14.26 -13.53 -15.74
CA LEU A 146 -13.01 -13.35 -14.98
C LEU A 146 -11.94 -12.59 -15.76
N GLN A 147 -11.71 -12.98 -17.02
CA GLN A 147 -10.68 -12.37 -17.86
C GLN A 147 -10.92 -10.87 -18.03
N THR A 148 -12.15 -10.47 -18.32
CA THR A 148 -12.53 -9.06 -18.51
C THR A 148 -12.41 -8.27 -17.20
N LEU A 149 -12.80 -8.88 -16.06
CA LEU A 149 -12.61 -8.25 -14.75
C LEU A 149 -11.14 -8.00 -14.44
N LEU A 150 -10.26 -8.98 -14.71
CA LEU A 150 -8.82 -8.84 -14.49
C LEU A 150 -8.20 -7.77 -15.39
N GLU A 151 -8.61 -7.66 -16.66
CA GLU A 151 -8.14 -6.62 -17.58
C GLU A 151 -8.53 -5.21 -17.10
N VAL A 152 -9.80 -5.04 -16.68
CA VAL A 152 -10.28 -3.77 -16.11
C VAL A 152 -9.53 -3.46 -14.81
N ALA A 153 -9.33 -4.47 -13.98
CA ALA A 153 -8.63 -4.34 -12.70
C ALA A 153 -7.16 -3.92 -12.87
N ALA A 154 -6.44 -4.53 -13.81
CA ALA A 154 -5.05 -4.17 -14.10
C ALA A 154 -4.94 -2.71 -14.59
N GLY A 155 -5.83 -2.29 -15.50
CA GLY A 155 -5.88 -0.91 -15.95
C GLY A 155 -6.21 0.08 -14.82
N HIS A 156 -7.14 -0.29 -13.94
CA HIS A 156 -7.47 0.49 -12.75
C HIS A 156 -6.29 0.61 -11.79
N ALA A 157 -5.64 -0.51 -11.47
CA ALA A 157 -4.50 -0.55 -10.55
C ALA A 157 -3.36 0.37 -11.02
N GLN A 158 -3.05 0.37 -12.33
CA GLN A 158 -2.04 1.26 -12.89
C GLN A 158 -2.40 2.73 -12.71
N GLN A 159 -3.65 3.12 -13.00
CA GLN A 159 -4.11 4.51 -12.85
C GLN A 159 -4.11 4.95 -11.39
N VAL A 160 -4.52 4.07 -10.46
CA VAL A 160 -4.48 4.34 -9.03
C VAL A 160 -3.05 4.58 -8.55
N HIS A 161 -2.07 3.77 -9.01
CA HIS A 161 -0.66 3.99 -8.66
C HIS A 161 -0.18 5.38 -9.09
N GLU A 162 -0.47 5.80 -10.32
CA GLU A 162 -0.07 7.12 -10.82
C GLU A 162 -0.71 8.27 -10.01
N VAL A 163 -1.96 8.12 -9.61
CA VAL A 163 -2.66 9.12 -8.78
C VAL A 163 -2.11 9.15 -7.36
N CYS A 164 -1.84 7.98 -6.78
CA CYS A 164 -1.24 7.86 -5.45
C CYS A 164 0.16 8.47 -5.39
N ASP A 165 1.03 8.19 -6.38
CA ASP A 165 2.37 8.74 -6.45
C ASP A 165 2.32 10.28 -6.46
N ARG A 166 1.46 10.87 -7.30
CA ARG A 166 1.26 12.33 -7.33
C ARG A 166 0.69 12.88 -6.03
N GLY A 167 -0.20 12.14 -5.38
CA GLY A 167 -0.76 12.50 -4.07
C GLY A 167 0.30 12.51 -2.98
N ILE A 168 1.21 11.51 -3.00
CA ILE A 168 2.35 11.43 -2.10
C ILE A 168 3.31 12.60 -2.32
N ASP A 169 3.65 12.91 -3.58
CA ASP A 169 4.51 14.05 -3.92
C ASP A 169 3.88 15.37 -3.42
N LEU A 170 2.56 15.54 -3.61
CA LEU A 170 1.84 16.71 -3.14
C LEU A 170 1.87 16.83 -1.60
N PHE A 171 1.66 15.73 -0.88
CA PHE A 171 1.75 15.69 0.57
C PHE A 171 3.17 16.01 1.03
N ASP A 172 4.16 15.45 0.38
CA ASP A 172 5.57 15.67 0.68
C ASP A 172 5.95 17.16 0.55
N ASP A 173 5.57 17.77 -0.56
CA ASP A 173 5.93 19.16 -0.84
C ASP A 173 5.19 20.17 0.04
N HIS A 174 3.91 19.93 0.34
CA HIS A 174 3.06 20.92 1.02
C HIS A 174 2.80 20.66 2.51
N VAL A 175 3.00 19.44 2.99
CA VAL A 175 2.82 19.08 4.40
C VAL A 175 4.16 18.84 5.06
N ARG A 176 4.96 17.90 4.52
CA ARG A 176 6.21 17.49 5.14
C ARG A 176 7.32 18.52 5.02
N LYS A 177 7.53 19.13 3.83
CA LYS A 177 8.65 20.05 3.58
C LYS A 177 8.32 21.51 3.89
N ALA A 178 7.12 21.96 3.53
CA ALA A 178 6.76 23.38 3.56
C ALA A 178 5.52 23.73 4.39
N GLY A 179 4.83 22.74 4.96
CA GLY A 179 3.60 22.93 5.73
C GLY A 179 3.84 23.40 7.17
N PRO A 180 2.78 23.75 7.90
CA PRO A 180 2.87 24.11 9.32
C PRO A 180 3.40 23.00 10.22
N ALA A 181 3.35 21.74 9.74
CA ALA A 181 3.85 20.55 10.43
C ALA A 181 5.30 20.21 10.07
N ALA A 182 5.97 20.98 9.19
CA ALA A 182 7.32 20.71 8.73
C ALA A 182 8.30 20.61 9.90
N GLY A 183 9.01 19.49 10.00
CA GLY A 183 9.97 19.22 11.08
C GLY A 183 9.35 18.66 12.37
N ASP A 184 8.04 18.40 12.41
CA ASP A 184 7.37 17.69 13.52
C ASP A 184 6.70 16.42 12.98
N ASP A 185 7.37 15.26 13.15
CA ASP A 185 6.90 13.98 12.66
C ASP A 185 5.53 13.59 13.22
N ARG A 186 5.24 13.93 14.48
CA ARG A 186 3.93 13.68 15.09
C ARG A 186 2.83 14.54 14.46
N ALA A 187 3.14 15.79 14.13
CA ALA A 187 2.19 16.65 13.44
C ALA A 187 1.96 16.17 12.00
N ILE A 188 3.00 15.72 11.31
CA ILE A 188 2.91 15.12 9.96
C ILE A 188 2.03 13.88 10.01
N ALA A 189 2.26 12.96 10.97
CA ALA A 189 1.47 11.75 11.15
C ALA A 189 -0.02 12.06 11.38
N ARG A 190 -0.34 12.97 12.30
CA ARG A 190 -1.72 13.40 12.56
C ARG A 190 -2.38 14.00 11.33
N THR A 191 -1.63 14.79 10.56
CA THR A 191 -2.14 15.37 9.30
C THR A 191 -2.46 14.26 8.29
N PHE A 192 -1.57 13.28 8.13
CA PHE A 192 -1.80 12.13 7.26
C PHE A 192 -3.03 11.33 7.70
N GLU A 193 -3.14 11.00 9.00
CA GLU A 193 -4.29 10.30 9.58
C GLU A 193 -5.61 11.02 9.32
N THR A 194 -5.60 12.36 9.30
CA THR A 194 -6.77 13.17 9.02
C THR A 194 -7.11 13.22 7.53
N LEU A 195 -6.09 13.36 6.68
CA LEU A 195 -6.28 13.56 5.26
C LEU A 195 -6.63 12.26 4.50
N LEU A 196 -6.05 11.12 4.89
CA LEU A 196 -6.24 9.87 4.16
C LEU A 196 -7.71 9.44 4.05
N PRO A 197 -8.52 9.44 5.14
CA PRO A 197 -9.95 9.14 5.03
C PRO A 197 -10.71 10.13 4.14
N LEU A 198 -10.35 11.41 4.19
CA LEU A 198 -10.99 12.44 3.36
C LEU A 198 -10.70 12.24 1.88
N VAL A 199 -9.44 11.95 1.52
CA VAL A 199 -9.03 11.67 0.14
C VAL A 199 -9.70 10.40 -0.36
N THR A 200 -9.71 9.33 0.43
CA THR A 200 -10.36 8.06 0.08
C THR A 200 -11.84 8.26 -0.18
N ARG A 201 -12.54 8.97 0.70
CA ARG A 201 -13.96 9.30 0.53
C ARG A 201 -14.22 10.14 -0.73
N LEU A 202 -13.39 11.15 -0.98
CA LEU A 202 -13.48 11.99 -2.18
C LEU A 202 -13.36 11.14 -3.46
N VAL A 203 -12.37 10.25 -3.51
CA VAL A 203 -12.13 9.37 -4.67
C VAL A 203 -13.30 8.42 -4.87
N ALA A 204 -13.81 7.79 -3.81
CA ALA A 204 -14.94 6.87 -3.89
C ALA A 204 -16.22 7.55 -4.41
N LEU A 205 -16.54 8.72 -3.87
CA LEU A 205 -17.71 9.50 -4.31
C LEU A 205 -17.56 9.99 -5.76
N HIS A 206 -16.37 10.44 -6.14
CA HIS A 206 -16.10 10.85 -7.51
C HIS A 206 -16.21 9.68 -8.50
N PHE A 207 -15.66 8.51 -8.14
CA PHE A 207 -15.75 7.29 -8.94
C PHE A 207 -17.21 6.89 -9.15
N GLN A 208 -18.00 6.80 -8.08
CA GLN A 208 -19.42 6.47 -8.13
C GLN A 208 -20.18 7.42 -9.06
N ARG A 209 -20.06 8.74 -8.84
CA ARG A 209 -20.72 9.75 -9.66
C ARG A 209 -20.36 9.63 -11.13
N THR A 210 -19.07 9.45 -11.42
CA THR A 210 -18.57 9.32 -12.78
C THR A 210 -19.11 8.06 -13.46
N LEU A 211 -19.14 6.93 -12.73
CA LEU A 211 -19.69 5.67 -13.23
C LEU A 211 -21.17 5.81 -13.63
N VAL A 212 -22.00 6.35 -12.72
CA VAL A 212 -23.44 6.56 -12.97
C VAL A 212 -23.66 7.50 -14.15
N THR A 213 -22.99 8.66 -14.17
CA THR A 213 -23.14 9.64 -15.25
C THR A 213 -22.73 9.06 -16.62
N ARG A 214 -21.63 8.29 -16.67
CA ARG A 214 -21.20 7.65 -17.91
C ARG A 214 -22.12 6.51 -18.35
N ALA A 215 -22.69 5.77 -17.40
CA ALA A 215 -23.64 4.71 -17.68
C ALA A 215 -24.92 5.32 -18.28
N LEU A 216 -25.49 6.37 -17.67
CA LEU A 216 -26.66 7.09 -18.20
C LEU A 216 -26.39 7.62 -19.60
N GLY A 217 -25.27 8.29 -19.84
CA GLY A 217 -24.95 8.82 -21.19
C GLY A 217 -24.78 7.75 -22.27
N ARG A 218 -24.44 6.48 -21.89
CA ARG A 218 -24.39 5.36 -22.86
C ARG A 218 -25.76 4.78 -23.18
N LEU A 219 -26.77 5.07 -22.35
CA LEU A 219 -28.15 4.59 -22.50
C LEU A 219 -29.04 5.59 -23.21
N GLU A 220 -28.61 6.86 -23.32
CA GLU A 220 -29.32 7.88 -24.08
C GLU A 220 -29.47 7.43 -25.54
N GLY A 221 -30.70 7.29 -26.02
CA GLY A 221 -31.01 6.89 -27.41
C GLY A 221 -31.10 5.38 -27.67
N LYS A 222 -31.08 4.52 -26.65
CA LYS A 222 -31.33 3.08 -26.78
C LYS A 222 -32.74 2.74 -26.29
N GLU A 223 -33.62 2.25 -27.21
CA GLU A 223 -35.02 1.94 -26.91
C GLU A 223 -35.23 0.83 -25.84
N ASP A 224 -34.28 -0.09 -25.68
CA ASP A 224 -34.33 -1.23 -24.77
C ASP A 224 -33.88 -0.93 -23.32
N SER A 225 -33.71 0.34 -22.98
CA SER A 225 -33.02 0.73 -21.75
C SER A 225 -33.92 1.22 -20.61
N ALA A 226 -35.26 1.20 -20.76
CA ALA A 226 -36.16 1.81 -19.77
C ALA A 226 -35.99 1.25 -18.34
N ALA A 227 -35.84 -0.06 -18.19
CA ALA A 227 -35.61 -0.68 -16.88
C ALA A 227 -34.24 -0.32 -16.28
N LEU A 228 -33.20 -0.27 -17.12
CA LEU A 228 -31.86 0.11 -16.70
C LEU A 228 -31.77 1.61 -16.42
N GLN A 229 -32.43 2.45 -17.20
CA GLN A 229 -32.57 3.88 -16.89
C GLN A 229 -33.25 4.11 -15.56
N ALA A 230 -34.38 3.41 -15.30
CA ALA A 230 -35.07 3.48 -14.02
C ALA A 230 -34.21 3.03 -12.84
N ALA A 231 -33.43 1.95 -13.01
CA ALA A 231 -32.46 1.49 -12.00
C ALA A 231 -31.34 2.50 -11.74
N LEU A 232 -30.78 3.11 -12.79
CA LEU A 232 -29.75 4.12 -12.67
C LEU A 232 -30.26 5.41 -12.04
N HIS A 233 -31.46 5.87 -12.41
CA HIS A 233 -32.12 7.02 -11.76
C HIS A 233 -32.39 6.75 -10.28
N ALA A 234 -32.86 5.53 -9.94
CA ALA A 234 -33.04 5.15 -8.55
C ALA A 234 -31.68 5.16 -7.77
N THR A 235 -30.60 4.76 -8.43
CA THR A 235 -29.24 4.80 -7.84
C THR A 235 -28.68 6.23 -7.75
N GLU A 236 -29.04 7.11 -8.67
CA GLU A 236 -28.66 8.53 -8.63
C GLU A 236 -29.38 9.28 -7.50
N ALA A 237 -30.63 8.93 -7.23
CA ALA A 237 -31.43 9.47 -6.13
C ALA A 237 -31.03 8.87 -4.77
N ALA A 238 -30.43 7.67 -4.75
CA ALA A 238 -29.93 7.01 -3.55
C ALA A 238 -28.51 7.47 -3.24
N HIS A 239 -28.27 7.90 -2.00
CA HIS A 239 -26.91 8.17 -1.53
C HIS A 239 -26.24 6.84 -1.17
N LEU A 240 -25.17 6.47 -1.92
CA LEU A 240 -24.24 5.45 -1.46
C LEU A 240 -23.47 6.04 -0.28
N GLU A 241 -23.67 5.49 0.89
CA GLU A 241 -22.92 5.89 2.07
C GLU A 241 -21.52 5.23 2.01
N VAL A 242 -20.51 6.06 1.89
CA VAL A 242 -19.12 5.63 1.95
C VAL A 242 -18.58 6.04 3.31
N ASP A 243 -18.56 5.10 4.26
CA ASP A 243 -17.93 5.30 5.56
C ASP A 243 -16.45 4.90 5.45
N VAL A 244 -15.56 5.87 5.70
CA VAL A 244 -14.11 5.68 5.73
C VAL A 244 -13.63 6.20 7.06
N SER A 245 -13.32 5.29 7.96
CA SER A 245 -12.80 5.58 9.30
C SER A 245 -11.69 4.62 9.66
N TRP A 246 -10.76 5.09 10.48
CA TRP A 246 -9.81 4.20 11.13
C TRP A 246 -10.56 3.32 12.14
N ARG A 247 -10.30 2.03 12.12
CA ARG A 247 -10.77 1.07 13.10
C ARG A 247 -9.68 0.73 14.10
#